data_2f94e4c7df676afd48d5a4591c0d1c0f
#
_entry.id   2f94e4c7df676afd48d5a4591c0d1c0f
#
_cell.length_a   1.000
_cell.length_b   1.000
_cell.length_c   1.000
_cell.angle_alpha   90.00
_cell.angle_beta   90.00
_cell.angle_gamma   90.00
#
_symmetry.space_group_name_H-M   'P 1'
#
loop_
_entity.id
_entity.type
_entity.pdbx_description
1 polymer ?
#
loop_
_entity_poly.entity_id
_entity_poly.type
_entity_poly.pdbx_seq_one_letter_code
_entity_poly.pdbx_strand_id
1 'polypeptide(L)'
;MAGIAWFADITLADEPGVGGKGANLGEMAAAGFPVPPGFVITAGAFLEAMDAGGVRDELRRLSSAVDDDETFAFGMAANQLRTLVRQAGVPASLATEITDAYARLCDEAGGPVSVAVRSSAAGEDSKDTSFAGMNETFTNVGGDDLLARVLDCWCSVYGERVVSYRASQGIDAEPAIAVVVQTMVNSQRSGVMFSVDPSSKDPNRLVIEGAFGLGEVVVGGLVEPDTYVVARDHPLRIVSTRLGHQSFRIVRGPDGKDLREELSTDAGARRVLTDDEILTLAALGIRVEEHYGLPQDMEWAFDADGSLFLVQSRPITTLGVPASDAGAVDAHESLAAPLLTGLAASPGVVAGKVRILRHPDEGATLQSGEILVAPMTTPDWVPTMRRAGALVTDGGGMTCHAAIVSRELAVPAIVGARSATSVLRIGELVTIDGVHGTVYEGDVTAALAPVRTLVVGDQVGSSLAAGPAHESLGTKVYVNLAFAERAAEATQLDVDGVGLLRAEFMLTEALDGVHPKKLIADGGSAQFVERMSSSILDITRTFAPRPVVYRTTDFRTNEFRALDGGDEFEPHEENPMIGYRGCYRYVRDPEVF
;
A
#
# COMPACT_ATOMS: atom_id res chain seq x y z
N MET A 1 -28.96 -7.97 16.68
CA MET A 1 -29.29 -8.19 15.26
C MET A 1 -29.51 -9.69 15.06
N ALA A 2 -30.32 -10.11 14.07
CA ALA A 2 -30.38 -11.51 13.65
C ALA A 2 -29.00 -12.00 13.22
N GLY A 3 -28.76 -13.34 13.20
CA GLY A 3 -27.48 -13.92 12.79
C GLY A 3 -27.07 -13.56 11.34
N ILE A 4 -28.07 -13.33 10.47
CA ILE A 4 -27.93 -12.96 9.05
C ILE A 4 -28.62 -11.61 8.80
N ALA A 5 -27.96 -10.72 8.02
CA ALA A 5 -28.52 -9.47 7.51
C ALA A 5 -28.33 -9.41 5.98
N TRP A 6 -29.41 -9.12 5.23
CA TRP A 6 -29.36 -8.98 3.77
C TRP A 6 -28.90 -7.58 3.37
N PHE A 7 -28.17 -7.43 2.27
CA PHE A 7 -27.72 -6.11 1.81
C PHE A 7 -28.88 -5.11 1.67
N ALA A 8 -30.04 -5.57 1.22
CA ALA A 8 -31.22 -4.73 1.06
C ALA A 8 -31.75 -4.12 2.40
N ASP A 9 -31.39 -4.71 3.53
CA ASP A 9 -31.85 -4.33 4.86
C ASP A 9 -30.74 -3.63 5.69
N ILE A 10 -29.54 -3.41 5.11
CA ILE A 10 -28.38 -2.84 5.78
C ILE A 10 -28.19 -1.39 5.35
N THR A 11 -27.85 -0.54 6.31
CA THR A 11 -27.45 0.87 6.12
C THR A 11 -26.08 1.14 6.74
N LEU A 12 -25.50 2.32 6.51
CA LEU A 12 -24.26 2.73 7.16
C LEU A 12 -24.33 2.73 8.70
N ALA A 13 -25.52 2.95 9.27
CA ALA A 13 -25.73 2.93 10.73
C ALA A 13 -25.52 1.52 11.34
N ASP A 14 -25.59 0.47 10.55
CA ASP A 14 -25.42 -0.91 10.97
C ASP A 14 -23.95 -1.37 11.01
N GLU A 15 -23.00 -0.51 10.63
CA GLU A 15 -21.56 -0.80 10.59
C GLU A 15 -21.04 -1.55 11.83
N PRO A 16 -21.40 -1.20 13.08
CA PRO A 16 -20.92 -1.93 14.26
C PRO A 16 -21.26 -3.43 14.26
N GLY A 17 -22.35 -3.81 13.57
CA GLY A 17 -22.82 -5.19 13.49
C GLY A 17 -22.43 -5.93 12.22
N VAL A 18 -22.20 -5.21 11.11
CA VAL A 18 -21.94 -5.80 9.79
C VAL A 18 -20.55 -5.49 9.24
N GLY A 19 -19.79 -4.64 9.95
CA GLY A 19 -18.48 -4.15 9.53
C GLY A 19 -18.53 -3.16 8.35
N GLY A 20 -17.42 -2.49 8.07
CA GLY A 20 -17.33 -1.45 7.04
C GLY A 20 -17.72 -1.93 5.64
N LYS A 21 -17.21 -3.09 5.19
CA LYS A 21 -17.58 -3.65 3.88
C LYS A 21 -19.07 -3.99 3.79
N GLY A 22 -19.62 -4.62 4.83
CA GLY A 22 -21.05 -4.98 4.89
C GLY A 22 -21.93 -3.75 4.82
N ALA A 23 -21.61 -2.71 5.60
CA ALA A 23 -22.35 -1.46 5.66
C ALA A 23 -22.34 -0.73 4.30
N ASN A 24 -21.17 -0.59 3.68
CA ASN A 24 -21.04 0.07 2.37
C ASN A 24 -21.76 -0.69 1.25
N LEU A 25 -21.67 -2.03 1.21
CA LEU A 25 -22.40 -2.85 0.23
C LEU A 25 -23.92 -2.73 0.40
N GLY A 26 -24.39 -2.75 1.65
CA GLY A 26 -25.80 -2.57 1.96
C GLY A 26 -26.31 -1.19 1.56
N GLU A 27 -25.61 -0.14 1.94
CA GLU A 27 -25.93 1.25 1.58
C GLU A 27 -26.05 1.45 0.07
N MET A 28 -25.07 0.93 -0.68
CA MET A 28 -25.08 1.00 -2.14
C MET A 28 -26.27 0.21 -2.73
N ALA A 29 -26.54 -0.99 -2.20
CA ALA A 29 -27.67 -1.80 -2.67
C ALA A 29 -29.02 -1.12 -2.41
N ALA A 30 -29.21 -0.55 -1.21
CA ALA A 30 -30.40 0.21 -0.83
C ALA A 30 -30.58 1.48 -1.69
N ALA A 31 -29.48 2.14 -2.07
CA ALA A 31 -29.49 3.29 -2.97
C ALA A 31 -29.71 2.93 -4.46
N GLY A 32 -29.84 1.65 -4.79
CA GLY A 32 -30.10 1.17 -6.15
C GLY A 32 -28.87 1.17 -7.06
N PHE A 33 -27.68 1.17 -6.52
CA PHE A 33 -26.46 0.93 -7.29
C PHE A 33 -26.35 -0.57 -7.70
N PRO A 34 -25.65 -0.89 -8.78
CA PRO A 34 -25.54 -2.26 -9.30
C PRO A 34 -24.58 -3.09 -8.43
N VAL A 35 -25.01 -3.50 -7.25
CA VAL A 35 -24.27 -4.35 -6.32
C VAL A 35 -24.71 -5.80 -6.50
N PRO A 36 -23.78 -6.77 -6.64
CA PRO A 36 -24.14 -8.19 -6.64
C PRO A 36 -24.89 -8.57 -5.36
N PRO A 37 -25.95 -9.38 -5.41
CA PRO A 37 -26.72 -9.79 -4.23
C PRO A 37 -25.84 -10.47 -3.18
N GLY A 38 -26.24 -10.34 -1.92
CA GLY A 38 -25.50 -10.95 -0.82
C GLY A 38 -26.12 -10.72 0.53
N PHE A 39 -25.49 -11.28 1.55
CA PHE A 39 -25.85 -11.13 2.95
C PHE A 39 -24.59 -11.03 3.83
N VAL A 40 -24.79 -10.61 5.05
CA VAL A 40 -23.73 -10.52 6.07
C VAL A 40 -24.07 -11.43 7.24
N ILE A 41 -23.12 -12.27 7.64
CA ILE A 41 -23.12 -12.96 8.92
C ILE A 41 -22.59 -11.94 9.93
N THR A 42 -23.43 -11.56 10.90
CA THR A 42 -23.15 -10.41 11.77
C THR A 42 -22.03 -10.69 12.77
N ALA A 43 -21.39 -9.64 13.25
CA ALA A 43 -20.40 -9.73 14.34
C ALA A 43 -21.03 -10.30 15.62
N GLY A 44 -22.36 -10.07 15.85
CA GLY A 44 -23.12 -10.68 16.93
C GLY A 44 -23.18 -12.21 16.80
N ALA A 45 -23.39 -12.72 15.59
CA ALA A 45 -23.41 -14.16 15.33
C ALA A 45 -22.04 -14.82 15.63
N PHE A 46 -20.94 -14.14 15.33
CA PHE A 46 -19.61 -14.60 15.74
C PHE A 46 -19.51 -14.73 17.27
N LEU A 47 -19.89 -13.68 18.01
CA LEU A 47 -19.82 -13.69 19.47
C LEU A 47 -20.71 -14.77 20.09
N GLU A 48 -21.93 -14.92 19.57
CA GLU A 48 -22.86 -15.99 20.00
C GLU A 48 -22.31 -17.39 19.70
N ALA A 49 -21.61 -17.58 18.58
CA ALA A 49 -20.93 -18.83 18.25
C ALA A 49 -19.79 -19.14 19.24
N MET A 50 -19.00 -18.14 19.64
CA MET A 50 -17.95 -18.31 20.64
C MET A 50 -18.51 -18.60 22.03
N ASP A 51 -19.65 -18.02 22.39
CA ASP A 51 -20.38 -18.34 23.63
C ASP A 51 -20.91 -19.80 23.59
N ALA A 52 -21.55 -20.20 22.51
CA ALA A 52 -22.07 -21.56 22.34
C ALA A 52 -20.96 -22.62 22.36
N GLY A 53 -19.78 -22.28 21.83
CA GLY A 53 -18.60 -23.13 21.90
C GLY A 53 -17.88 -23.13 23.26
N GLY A 54 -18.30 -22.27 24.20
CA GLY A 54 -17.73 -22.13 25.54
C GLY A 54 -16.30 -21.58 25.55
N VAL A 55 -15.86 -20.87 24.50
CA VAL A 55 -14.50 -20.38 24.35
C VAL A 55 -14.36 -18.85 24.52
N ARG A 56 -15.47 -18.10 24.55
CA ARG A 56 -15.46 -16.65 24.52
C ARG A 56 -14.68 -16.01 25.67
N ASP A 57 -14.87 -16.49 26.90
CA ASP A 57 -14.16 -15.96 28.07
C ASP A 57 -12.66 -16.20 27.98
N GLU A 58 -12.24 -17.35 27.44
CA GLU A 58 -10.83 -17.66 27.23
C GLU A 58 -10.24 -16.81 26.10
N LEU A 59 -11.00 -16.55 25.02
CA LEU A 59 -10.61 -15.62 23.95
C LEU A 59 -10.36 -14.21 24.52
N ARG A 60 -11.28 -13.71 25.35
CA ARG A 60 -11.10 -12.40 26.03
C ARG A 60 -9.85 -12.39 26.92
N ARG A 61 -9.71 -13.40 27.75
CA ARG A 61 -8.57 -13.53 28.68
C ARG A 61 -7.24 -13.54 27.93
N LEU A 62 -7.12 -14.33 26.88
CA LEU A 62 -5.90 -14.42 26.08
C LEU A 62 -5.64 -13.13 25.29
N SER A 63 -6.68 -12.53 24.71
CA SER A 63 -6.53 -11.26 23.97
C SER A 63 -6.07 -10.11 24.86
N SER A 64 -6.55 -10.05 26.13
CA SER A 64 -6.14 -9.03 27.10
C SER A 64 -4.80 -9.31 27.77
N ALA A 65 -4.29 -10.55 27.69
CA ALA A 65 -3.01 -10.96 28.26
C ALA A 65 -1.84 -10.79 27.28
N VAL A 66 -2.11 -10.36 26.05
CA VAL A 66 -1.06 -10.08 25.06
C VAL A 66 -0.46 -8.74 25.40
N ASP A 67 0.73 -8.76 26.03
CA ASP A 67 1.49 -7.59 26.42
C ASP A 67 2.39 -7.14 25.25
N ASP A 68 2.60 -5.83 25.12
CA ASP A 68 3.32 -5.19 24.01
C ASP A 68 4.82 -5.58 23.95
N ASP A 69 5.34 -6.24 24.97
CA ASP A 69 6.78 -6.45 25.17
C ASP A 69 7.35 -7.75 24.53
N GLU A 70 6.54 -8.66 24.00
CA GLU A 70 7.05 -9.92 23.44
C GLU A 70 6.51 -10.29 22.06
N THR A 71 7.20 -9.91 20.99
CA THR A 71 6.84 -10.23 19.60
C THR A 71 6.67 -11.74 19.32
N PHE A 72 7.41 -12.61 20.03
CA PHE A 72 7.26 -14.06 19.93
C PHE A 72 5.95 -14.56 20.56
N ALA A 73 5.43 -13.84 21.55
CA ALA A 73 4.16 -14.14 22.18
C ALA A 73 2.97 -13.91 21.26
N PHE A 74 3.04 -12.93 20.32
CA PHE A 74 1.94 -12.64 19.37
C PHE A 74 1.62 -13.82 18.47
N GLY A 75 2.62 -14.45 17.85
CA GLY A 75 2.41 -15.61 16.98
C GLY A 75 1.81 -16.81 17.71
N MET A 76 2.29 -17.08 18.92
CA MET A 76 1.74 -18.15 19.77
C MET A 76 0.33 -17.81 20.25
N ALA A 77 0.11 -16.59 20.74
CA ALA A 77 -1.21 -16.13 21.16
C ALA A 77 -2.21 -16.15 20.01
N ALA A 78 -1.85 -15.63 18.83
CA ALA A 78 -2.67 -15.67 17.63
C ALA A 78 -3.03 -17.11 17.23
N ASN A 79 -2.08 -18.05 17.31
CA ASN A 79 -2.33 -19.47 17.03
C ASN A 79 -3.28 -20.10 18.05
N GLN A 80 -3.11 -19.80 19.33
CA GLN A 80 -4.01 -20.28 20.39
C GLN A 80 -5.43 -19.73 20.20
N LEU A 81 -5.55 -18.44 19.97
CA LEU A 81 -6.83 -17.75 19.73
C LEU A 81 -7.55 -18.35 18.50
N ARG A 82 -6.87 -18.53 17.38
CA ARG A 82 -7.43 -19.18 16.17
C ARG A 82 -7.82 -20.63 16.43
N THR A 83 -7.07 -21.35 17.24
CA THR A 83 -7.39 -22.72 17.63
C THR A 83 -8.69 -22.78 18.42
N LEU A 84 -8.92 -21.85 19.36
CA LEU A 84 -10.17 -21.75 20.11
C LEU A 84 -11.36 -21.43 19.19
N VAL A 85 -11.21 -20.51 18.24
CA VAL A 85 -12.25 -20.19 17.24
C VAL A 85 -12.59 -21.43 16.41
N ARG A 86 -11.58 -22.18 15.94
CA ARG A 86 -11.81 -23.44 15.20
C ARG A 86 -12.46 -24.52 16.05
N GLN A 87 -12.14 -24.57 17.33
CA GLN A 87 -12.75 -25.52 18.28
C GLN A 87 -14.22 -25.20 18.52
N ALA A 88 -14.59 -23.92 18.65
CA ALA A 88 -15.97 -23.49 18.76
C ALA A 88 -16.77 -23.85 17.51
N GLY A 89 -16.17 -23.60 16.32
CA GLY A 89 -16.81 -23.86 15.04
C GLY A 89 -18.03 -22.99 14.79
N VAL A 90 -18.83 -23.37 13.79
CA VAL A 90 -20.12 -22.73 13.49
C VAL A 90 -21.23 -23.57 14.13
N PRO A 91 -22.02 -23.01 15.07
CA PRO A 91 -23.14 -23.74 15.70
C PRO A 91 -24.15 -24.23 14.66
N ALA A 92 -24.76 -25.41 14.90
CA ALA A 92 -25.65 -26.06 13.92
C ALA A 92 -26.84 -25.18 13.50
N SER A 93 -27.41 -24.39 14.43
CA SER A 93 -28.49 -23.44 14.12
C SER A 93 -28.04 -22.38 13.13
N LEU A 94 -26.89 -21.74 13.38
CA LEU A 94 -26.32 -20.72 12.51
C LEU A 94 -25.85 -21.31 11.16
N ALA A 95 -25.29 -22.52 11.17
CA ALA A 95 -24.93 -23.24 9.95
C ALA A 95 -26.14 -23.45 9.03
N THR A 96 -27.31 -23.80 9.61
CA THR A 96 -28.57 -23.90 8.87
C THR A 96 -28.98 -22.54 8.29
N GLU A 97 -28.97 -21.47 9.11
CA GLU A 97 -29.32 -20.11 8.63
C GLU A 97 -28.42 -19.66 7.48
N ILE A 98 -27.10 -19.91 7.56
CA ILE A 98 -26.13 -19.56 6.48
C ILE A 98 -26.43 -20.38 5.23
N THR A 99 -26.68 -21.68 5.38
CA THR A 99 -26.96 -22.55 4.24
C THR A 99 -28.28 -22.19 3.56
N ASP A 100 -29.32 -21.86 4.34
CA ASP A 100 -30.61 -21.41 3.81
C ASP A 100 -30.49 -20.06 3.09
N ALA A 101 -29.70 -19.12 3.64
CA ALA A 101 -29.43 -17.86 2.99
C ALA A 101 -28.68 -18.05 1.65
N TYR A 102 -27.69 -18.94 1.61
CA TYR A 102 -27.00 -19.30 0.37
C TYR A 102 -27.93 -19.97 -0.65
N ALA A 103 -28.79 -20.90 -0.19
CA ALA A 103 -29.79 -21.55 -1.06
C ALA A 103 -30.73 -20.51 -1.69
N ARG A 104 -31.15 -19.50 -0.91
CA ARG A 104 -31.94 -18.38 -1.44
C ARG A 104 -31.20 -17.61 -2.53
N LEU A 105 -29.90 -17.32 -2.41
CA LEU A 105 -29.11 -16.68 -3.48
C LEU A 105 -29.09 -17.56 -4.74
N CYS A 106 -28.98 -18.88 -4.59
CA CYS A 106 -29.03 -19.83 -5.72
C CYS A 106 -30.41 -19.82 -6.39
N ASP A 107 -31.50 -19.78 -5.62
CA ASP A 107 -32.86 -19.76 -6.14
C ASP A 107 -33.13 -18.45 -6.91
N GLU A 108 -32.73 -17.30 -6.37
CA GLU A 108 -32.85 -15.98 -7.00
C GLU A 108 -32.05 -15.88 -8.31
N ALA A 109 -30.91 -16.57 -8.39
CA ALA A 109 -30.07 -16.63 -9.60
C ALA A 109 -30.52 -17.72 -10.61
N GLY A 110 -31.48 -18.58 -10.25
CA GLY A 110 -31.95 -19.69 -11.07
C GLY A 110 -31.00 -20.87 -11.16
N GLY A 111 -30.05 -21.00 -10.24
CA GLY A 111 -29.10 -22.12 -10.18
C GLY A 111 -27.95 -21.88 -9.19
N PRO A 112 -27.05 -22.87 -9.04
CA PRO A 112 -25.92 -22.72 -8.12
C PRO A 112 -25.03 -21.52 -8.47
N VAL A 113 -24.75 -20.68 -7.47
CA VAL A 113 -23.85 -19.53 -7.58
C VAL A 113 -22.56 -19.77 -6.82
N SER A 114 -21.46 -19.19 -7.27
CA SER A 114 -20.29 -19.00 -6.42
C SER A 114 -20.40 -17.68 -5.68
N VAL A 115 -19.80 -17.63 -4.49
CA VAL A 115 -19.78 -16.42 -3.67
C VAL A 115 -18.35 -16.00 -3.30
N ALA A 116 -18.16 -14.72 -3.07
CA ALA A 116 -17.02 -14.20 -2.35
C ALA A 116 -17.36 -14.21 -0.85
N VAL A 117 -16.48 -14.77 -0.02
CA VAL A 117 -16.58 -14.78 1.44
C VAL A 117 -15.47 -13.90 1.99
N ARG A 118 -15.85 -12.78 2.64
CA ARG A 118 -14.92 -11.70 2.97
C ARG A 118 -15.09 -11.29 4.42
N SER A 119 -14.00 -11.19 5.16
CA SER A 119 -14.01 -10.62 6.50
C SER A 119 -14.33 -9.11 6.44
N SER A 120 -15.14 -8.63 7.39
CA SER A 120 -15.61 -7.26 7.48
C SER A 120 -15.56 -6.79 8.94
N ALA A 121 -14.55 -6.00 9.27
CA ALA A 121 -14.35 -5.47 10.60
C ALA A 121 -15.04 -4.11 10.76
N ALA A 122 -15.50 -3.80 11.97
CA ALA A 122 -15.97 -2.45 12.32
C ALA A 122 -14.76 -1.49 12.39
N GLY A 123 -14.91 -0.28 11.84
CA GLY A 123 -13.85 0.74 11.82
C GLY A 123 -12.72 0.49 10.81
N GLU A 124 -12.85 -0.50 9.92
CA GLU A 124 -11.84 -0.83 8.91
C GLU A 124 -11.51 0.35 7.99
N ASP A 125 -12.51 1.12 7.61
CA ASP A 125 -12.42 2.26 6.69
C ASP A 125 -12.48 3.62 7.43
N SER A 126 -12.23 3.64 8.75
CA SER A 126 -12.25 4.88 9.54
C SER A 126 -10.98 5.71 9.34
N LYS A 127 -11.07 7.04 9.59
CA LYS A 127 -9.94 7.95 9.47
C LYS A 127 -8.80 7.67 10.46
N ASP A 128 -9.10 7.00 11.57
CA ASP A 128 -8.20 6.83 12.71
C ASP A 128 -7.59 5.43 12.80
N THR A 129 -8.13 4.44 12.07
CA THR A 129 -7.64 3.06 12.08
C THR A 129 -7.56 2.51 10.66
N SER A 130 -6.41 1.97 10.28
CA SER A 130 -6.21 1.31 8.99
C SER A 130 -5.93 -0.17 9.21
N PHE A 131 -6.92 -1.02 8.95
CA PHE A 131 -6.77 -2.48 8.93
C PHE A 131 -6.44 -3.00 7.51
N ALA A 132 -5.89 -2.15 6.64
CA ALA A 132 -5.54 -2.51 5.27
C ALA A 132 -4.59 -3.73 5.24
N GLY A 133 -4.96 -4.75 4.46
CA GLY A 133 -4.18 -5.98 4.32
C GLY A 133 -4.29 -6.98 5.48
N MET A 134 -5.21 -6.77 6.43
CA MET A 134 -5.45 -7.68 7.56
C MET A 134 -6.68 -8.58 7.35
N ASN A 135 -7.39 -8.41 6.24
CA ASN A 135 -8.65 -9.07 5.93
C ASN A 135 -8.45 -10.25 4.98
N GLU A 136 -9.22 -11.30 5.24
CA GLU A 136 -9.27 -12.48 4.37
C GLU A 136 -10.40 -12.34 3.35
N THR A 137 -10.13 -12.76 2.12
CA THR A 137 -11.11 -12.83 1.03
C THR A 137 -10.92 -14.15 0.32
N PHE A 138 -12.00 -14.90 0.19
CA PHE A 138 -12.05 -16.15 -0.57
C PHE A 138 -13.02 -15.95 -1.73
N THR A 139 -12.53 -16.17 -2.93
CA THR A 139 -13.28 -16.04 -4.19
C THR A 139 -13.76 -17.43 -4.67
N ASN A 140 -14.79 -17.43 -5.50
CA ASN A 140 -15.34 -18.65 -6.11
C ASN A 140 -15.71 -19.76 -5.13
N VAL A 141 -16.22 -19.42 -3.94
CA VAL A 141 -16.64 -20.36 -2.91
C VAL A 141 -17.99 -20.97 -3.29
N GLY A 142 -18.09 -22.29 -3.31
CA GLY A 142 -19.34 -23.03 -3.46
C GLY A 142 -19.98 -23.37 -2.11
N GLY A 143 -21.22 -23.91 -2.14
CA GLY A 143 -21.96 -24.24 -0.92
C GLY A 143 -21.24 -25.22 0.00
N ASP A 144 -20.51 -26.19 -0.54
CA ASP A 144 -19.79 -27.20 0.24
C ASP A 144 -18.65 -26.61 1.08
N ASP A 145 -18.00 -25.55 0.58
CA ASP A 145 -16.87 -24.89 1.24
C ASP A 145 -17.29 -23.67 2.07
N LEU A 146 -18.54 -23.19 1.94
CA LEU A 146 -19.00 -21.92 2.52
C LEU A 146 -18.74 -21.81 4.02
N LEU A 147 -19.18 -22.80 4.79
CA LEU A 147 -19.02 -22.77 6.25
C LEU A 147 -17.55 -22.81 6.69
N ALA A 148 -16.70 -23.51 5.93
CA ALA A 148 -15.27 -23.55 6.19
C ALA A 148 -14.64 -22.16 5.95
N ARG A 149 -15.02 -21.44 4.88
CA ARG A 149 -14.52 -20.10 4.59
C ARG A 149 -15.05 -19.07 5.58
N VAL A 150 -16.28 -19.20 6.05
CA VAL A 150 -16.81 -18.38 7.15
C VAL A 150 -15.94 -18.53 8.40
N LEU A 151 -15.61 -19.78 8.77
CA LEU A 151 -14.73 -20.04 9.92
C LEU A 151 -13.32 -19.48 9.72
N ASP A 152 -12.76 -19.56 8.51
CA ASP A 152 -11.46 -18.97 8.19
C ASP A 152 -11.51 -17.42 8.32
N CYS A 153 -12.56 -16.77 7.83
CA CYS A 153 -12.78 -15.33 8.05
C CYS A 153 -12.88 -14.98 9.56
N TRP A 154 -13.56 -15.81 10.37
CA TRP A 154 -13.60 -15.61 11.82
C TRP A 154 -12.20 -15.74 12.46
N CYS A 155 -11.39 -16.69 11.99
CA CYS A 155 -10.02 -16.84 12.47
C CYS A 155 -9.15 -15.62 12.13
N SER A 156 -9.43 -14.88 11.06
CA SER A 156 -8.60 -13.76 10.61
C SER A 156 -8.57 -12.60 11.61
N VAL A 157 -9.63 -12.43 12.44
CA VAL A 157 -9.65 -11.39 13.50
C VAL A 157 -8.56 -11.59 14.55
N TYR A 158 -8.04 -12.81 14.65
CA TYR A 158 -6.91 -13.19 15.48
C TYR A 158 -5.67 -13.52 14.64
N GLY A 159 -5.55 -12.92 13.46
CA GLY A 159 -4.30 -12.92 12.70
C GLY A 159 -3.18 -12.24 13.50
N GLU A 160 -1.95 -12.71 13.37
CA GLU A 160 -0.81 -12.18 14.12
C GLU A 160 -0.66 -10.66 14.01
N ARG A 161 -0.81 -10.13 12.78
CA ARG A 161 -0.78 -8.68 12.52
C ARG A 161 -1.92 -7.93 13.22
N VAL A 162 -3.12 -8.51 13.25
CA VAL A 162 -4.30 -7.92 13.90
C VAL A 162 -4.09 -7.86 15.41
N VAL A 163 -3.62 -8.96 16.00
CA VAL A 163 -3.34 -9.07 17.44
C VAL A 163 -2.26 -8.06 17.84
N SER A 164 -1.15 -8.00 17.11
CA SER A 164 -0.07 -7.05 17.33
C SER A 164 -0.53 -5.60 17.18
N TYR A 165 -1.29 -5.27 16.13
CA TYR A 165 -1.81 -3.93 15.91
C TYR A 165 -2.77 -3.49 17.03
N ARG A 166 -3.68 -4.35 17.45
CA ARG A 166 -4.62 -4.05 18.54
C ARG A 166 -3.89 -3.80 19.86
N ALA A 167 -2.89 -4.61 20.19
CA ALA A 167 -2.05 -4.42 21.37
C ALA A 167 -1.32 -3.09 21.30
N SER A 168 -0.65 -2.77 20.18
CA SER A 168 0.10 -1.51 20.00
C SER A 168 -0.78 -0.25 20.06
N GLN A 169 -2.06 -0.36 19.71
CA GLN A 169 -3.03 0.75 19.77
C GLN A 169 -3.82 0.79 21.08
N GLY A 170 -3.58 -0.15 22.01
CA GLY A 170 -4.33 -0.22 23.28
C GLY A 170 -5.84 -0.42 23.08
N ILE A 171 -6.23 -1.21 22.04
CA ILE A 171 -7.64 -1.45 21.74
C ILE A 171 -8.17 -2.57 22.64
N ASP A 172 -8.82 -2.19 23.74
CA ASP A 172 -9.40 -3.12 24.73
C ASP A 172 -10.78 -3.71 24.34
N ALA A 173 -11.41 -3.17 23.27
CA ALA A 173 -12.69 -3.66 22.81
C ALA A 173 -12.60 -5.15 22.43
N GLU A 174 -13.62 -5.94 22.75
CA GLU A 174 -13.67 -7.35 22.36
C GLU A 174 -13.58 -7.50 20.84
N PRO A 175 -12.63 -8.29 20.30
CA PRO A 175 -12.55 -8.52 18.87
C PRO A 175 -13.82 -9.21 18.37
N ALA A 176 -14.47 -8.60 17.38
CA ALA A 176 -15.64 -9.17 16.71
C ALA A 176 -15.53 -8.88 15.21
N ILE A 177 -16.01 -9.80 14.39
CA ILE A 177 -15.91 -9.71 12.94
C ILE A 177 -17.18 -10.21 12.28
N ALA A 178 -17.68 -9.45 11.33
CA ALA A 178 -18.72 -9.88 10.42
C ALA A 178 -18.12 -10.55 9.19
N VAL A 179 -18.92 -11.32 8.47
CA VAL A 179 -18.51 -11.97 7.23
C VAL A 179 -19.51 -11.65 6.12
N VAL A 180 -19.04 -10.99 5.08
CA VAL A 180 -19.80 -10.71 3.87
C VAL A 180 -19.79 -11.96 2.99
N VAL A 181 -20.98 -12.39 2.56
CA VAL A 181 -21.18 -13.44 1.54
C VAL A 181 -21.88 -12.78 0.36
N GLN A 182 -21.13 -12.57 -0.73
CA GLN A 182 -21.58 -11.84 -1.91
C GLN A 182 -21.50 -12.70 -3.14
N THR A 183 -22.53 -12.70 -3.98
CA THR A 183 -22.51 -13.42 -5.26
C THR A 183 -21.33 -12.97 -6.12
N MET A 184 -20.54 -13.92 -6.61
CA MET A 184 -19.42 -13.64 -7.51
C MET A 184 -19.91 -13.19 -8.87
N VAL A 185 -19.34 -12.10 -9.35
CA VAL A 185 -19.45 -11.72 -10.77
C VAL A 185 -18.50 -12.61 -11.56
N ASN A 186 -19.01 -13.29 -12.59
CA ASN A 186 -18.14 -14.01 -13.54
C ASN A 186 -17.43 -12.99 -14.45
N SER A 187 -16.47 -12.32 -13.84
CA SER A 187 -15.85 -11.14 -14.40
C SER A 187 -14.97 -11.46 -15.61
N GLN A 188 -15.25 -10.78 -16.72
CA GLN A 188 -14.37 -10.75 -17.89
C GLN A 188 -13.36 -9.61 -17.79
N ARG A 189 -13.74 -8.53 -17.12
CA ARG A 189 -12.95 -7.33 -16.92
C ARG A 189 -13.33 -6.71 -15.57
N SER A 190 -12.36 -6.22 -14.86
CA SER A 190 -12.56 -5.63 -13.54
C SER A 190 -11.48 -4.63 -13.23
N GLY A 191 -11.63 -3.89 -12.16
CA GLY A 191 -10.64 -2.92 -11.77
C GLY A 191 -11.06 -2.07 -10.59
N VAL A 192 -10.35 -0.97 -10.42
CA VAL A 192 -10.61 0.03 -9.40
C VAL A 192 -10.94 1.38 -10.05
N MET A 193 -11.66 2.20 -9.33
CA MET A 193 -12.00 3.56 -9.77
C MET A 193 -11.93 4.50 -8.58
N PHE A 194 -11.21 5.60 -8.76
CA PHE A 194 -11.12 6.69 -7.78
C PHE A 194 -11.95 7.86 -8.29
N SER A 195 -12.93 8.29 -7.53
CA SER A 195 -13.78 9.41 -7.95
C SER A 195 -13.03 10.76 -7.99
N VAL A 196 -11.89 10.84 -7.31
CA VAL A 196 -10.91 11.94 -7.40
C VAL A 196 -9.53 11.31 -7.63
N ASP A 197 -8.71 11.92 -8.48
CA ASP A 197 -7.35 11.42 -8.74
C ASP A 197 -6.49 11.48 -7.47
N PRO A 198 -6.11 10.33 -6.88
CA PRO A 198 -5.37 10.31 -5.63
C PRO A 198 -3.92 10.80 -5.78
N SER A 199 -3.39 10.83 -7.01
CA SER A 199 -2.00 11.20 -7.29
C SER A 199 -1.85 12.70 -7.46
N SER A 200 -2.67 13.31 -8.31
CA SER A 200 -2.66 14.77 -8.54
C SER A 200 -3.48 15.54 -7.51
N LYS A 201 -4.37 14.84 -6.78
CA LYS A 201 -5.38 15.43 -5.87
C LYS A 201 -6.30 16.45 -6.58
N ASP A 202 -6.40 16.36 -7.91
CA ASP A 202 -7.26 17.22 -8.70
C ASP A 202 -8.73 16.76 -8.54
N PRO A 203 -9.60 17.54 -7.90
CA PRO A 203 -10.99 17.16 -7.69
C PRO A 203 -11.80 17.12 -8.99
N ASN A 204 -11.23 17.66 -10.09
CA ASN A 204 -11.89 17.69 -11.40
C ASN A 204 -11.49 16.48 -12.27
N ARG A 205 -10.74 15.53 -11.73
CA ARG A 205 -10.30 14.33 -12.43
C ARG A 205 -10.68 13.08 -11.66
N LEU A 206 -11.10 12.07 -12.42
CA LEU A 206 -11.41 10.73 -11.95
C LEU A 206 -10.45 9.76 -12.64
N VAL A 207 -10.01 8.72 -11.93
CA VAL A 207 -9.09 7.71 -12.46
C VAL A 207 -9.76 6.34 -12.43
N ILE A 208 -9.69 5.62 -13.53
CA ILE A 208 -10.16 4.23 -13.65
C ILE A 208 -8.97 3.37 -14.05
N GLU A 209 -8.73 2.30 -13.32
CA GLU A 209 -7.77 1.25 -13.65
C GLU A 209 -8.52 -0.04 -13.95
N GLY A 210 -8.10 -0.76 -15.00
CA GLY A 210 -8.79 -1.97 -15.43
C GLY A 210 -7.89 -3.07 -15.95
N ALA A 211 -8.27 -4.31 -15.67
CA ALA A 211 -7.62 -5.52 -16.16
C ALA A 211 -8.61 -6.58 -16.62
N PHE A 212 -8.11 -7.59 -17.34
CA PHE A 212 -8.89 -8.76 -17.72
C PHE A 212 -9.03 -9.73 -16.54
N GLY A 213 -10.22 -10.34 -16.40
CA GLY A 213 -10.54 -11.32 -15.38
C GLY A 213 -10.96 -10.72 -14.04
N LEU A 214 -10.61 -11.35 -12.93
CA LEU A 214 -10.97 -10.95 -11.57
C LEU A 214 -10.13 -9.77 -11.07
N GLY A 215 -10.73 -8.90 -10.24
CA GLY A 215 -10.14 -7.65 -9.75
C GLY A 215 -8.91 -7.81 -8.87
N GLU A 216 -8.69 -8.98 -8.29
CA GLU A 216 -7.52 -9.24 -7.45
C GLU A 216 -6.18 -9.00 -8.15
N VAL A 217 -6.13 -9.14 -9.50
CA VAL A 217 -4.91 -8.88 -10.27
C VAL A 217 -4.54 -7.40 -10.29
N VAL A 218 -5.53 -6.50 -10.18
CA VAL A 218 -5.33 -5.04 -10.08
C VAL A 218 -5.01 -4.66 -8.65
N VAL A 219 -5.85 -5.06 -7.70
CA VAL A 219 -5.69 -4.74 -6.27
C VAL A 219 -4.39 -5.30 -5.71
N GLY A 220 -4.01 -6.52 -6.10
CA GLY A 220 -2.76 -7.17 -5.73
C GLY A 220 -1.52 -6.65 -6.49
N GLY A 221 -1.70 -5.77 -7.49
CA GLY A 221 -0.59 -5.26 -8.30
C GLY A 221 0.12 -6.36 -9.12
N LEU A 222 -0.61 -7.43 -9.48
CA LEU A 222 -0.04 -8.62 -10.14
C LEU A 222 0.16 -8.41 -11.64
N VAL A 223 -0.54 -7.47 -12.24
CA VAL A 223 -0.44 -7.08 -13.64
C VAL A 223 -0.35 -5.55 -13.77
N GLU A 224 0.09 -5.05 -14.92
CA GLU A 224 0.01 -3.62 -15.25
C GLU A 224 -1.38 -3.34 -15.84
N PRO A 225 -2.29 -2.62 -15.11
CA PRO A 225 -3.63 -2.33 -15.61
C PRO A 225 -3.61 -1.23 -16.66
N ASP A 226 -4.66 -1.17 -17.48
CA ASP A 226 -4.97 0.05 -18.23
C ASP A 226 -5.37 1.15 -17.25
N THR A 227 -4.96 2.38 -17.53
CA THR A 227 -5.31 3.56 -16.73
C THR A 227 -6.01 4.59 -17.61
N TYR A 228 -7.17 5.06 -17.19
CA TYR A 228 -7.99 6.05 -17.86
C TYR A 228 -8.24 7.23 -16.92
N VAL A 229 -7.92 8.44 -17.39
CA VAL A 229 -8.21 9.68 -16.66
C VAL A 229 -9.37 10.38 -17.34
N VAL A 230 -10.40 10.69 -16.56
CA VAL A 230 -11.62 11.36 -17.06
C VAL A 230 -11.75 12.72 -16.38
N ALA A 231 -11.92 13.78 -17.18
CA ALA A 231 -12.29 15.09 -16.67
C ALA A 231 -13.78 15.09 -16.30
N ARG A 232 -14.09 15.69 -15.15
CA ARG A 232 -15.46 15.79 -14.61
C ARG A 232 -16.27 16.95 -15.21
N ASP A 233 -15.83 17.44 -16.36
CA ASP A 233 -16.56 18.45 -17.14
C ASP A 233 -17.91 17.92 -17.61
N HIS A 234 -18.83 18.80 -17.95
CA HIS A 234 -20.05 18.41 -18.62
C HIS A 234 -20.02 18.85 -20.09
N PRO A 235 -19.97 17.89 -21.04
CA PRO A 235 -19.98 16.42 -20.89
C PRO A 235 -18.65 15.85 -20.38
N LEU A 236 -18.72 14.69 -19.70
CA LEU A 236 -17.52 13.95 -19.28
C LEU A 236 -16.60 13.67 -20.46
N ARG A 237 -15.30 13.78 -20.26
CA ARG A 237 -14.32 13.63 -21.33
C ARG A 237 -13.10 12.82 -20.88
N ILE A 238 -12.72 11.81 -21.65
CA ILE A 238 -11.48 11.07 -21.44
C ILE A 238 -10.31 12.00 -21.79
N VAL A 239 -9.45 12.26 -20.79
CA VAL A 239 -8.29 13.14 -20.94
C VAL A 239 -7.05 12.36 -21.31
N SER A 240 -6.88 11.17 -20.72
CA SER A 240 -5.72 10.31 -20.93
C SER A 240 -6.13 8.85 -20.92
N THR A 241 -5.48 8.08 -21.77
CA THR A 241 -5.57 6.62 -21.81
C THR A 241 -4.17 6.06 -21.87
N ARG A 242 -3.81 5.25 -20.87
CA ARG A 242 -2.58 4.48 -20.84
C ARG A 242 -2.94 3.00 -20.83
N LEU A 243 -2.53 2.27 -21.86
CA LEU A 243 -2.74 0.82 -21.91
C LEU A 243 -1.64 0.09 -21.14
N GLY A 244 -2.02 -0.83 -20.29
CA GLY A 244 -1.13 -1.75 -19.59
C GLY A 244 -0.63 -2.89 -20.48
N HIS A 245 0.22 -3.74 -19.91
CA HIS A 245 0.58 -5.00 -20.52
C HIS A 245 0.33 -6.14 -19.54
N GLN A 246 -0.66 -6.97 -19.83
CA GLN A 246 -1.09 -8.02 -18.94
C GLN A 246 -0.59 -9.37 -19.44
N SER A 247 0.28 -10.01 -18.66
CA SER A 247 0.84 -11.32 -19.03
C SER A 247 -0.12 -12.48 -18.72
N PHE A 248 -1.06 -12.29 -17.80
CA PHE A 248 -2.05 -13.30 -17.42
C PHE A 248 -3.32 -12.63 -16.89
N ARG A 249 -4.35 -13.41 -16.71
CA ARG A 249 -5.58 -13.05 -16.00
C ARG A 249 -5.96 -14.17 -15.03
N ILE A 250 -6.77 -13.85 -14.03
CA ILE A 250 -7.40 -14.85 -13.18
C ILE A 250 -8.88 -14.91 -13.55
N VAL A 251 -9.36 -16.11 -13.80
CA VAL A 251 -10.75 -16.39 -14.20
C VAL A 251 -11.30 -17.55 -13.39
N ARG A 252 -12.60 -17.74 -13.40
CA ARG A 252 -13.22 -18.91 -12.84
C ARG A 252 -12.99 -20.12 -13.76
N GLY A 253 -12.29 -21.13 -13.24
CA GLY A 253 -12.04 -22.39 -13.96
C GLY A 253 -13.27 -23.30 -14.07
N PRO A 254 -13.18 -24.36 -14.86
CA PRO A 254 -14.26 -25.34 -15.03
C PRO A 254 -14.64 -26.09 -13.74
N ASP A 255 -13.70 -26.18 -12.80
CA ASP A 255 -13.89 -26.76 -11.45
C ASP A 255 -14.51 -25.78 -10.45
N GLY A 256 -14.84 -24.57 -10.91
CA GLY A 256 -15.41 -23.51 -10.10
C GLY A 256 -14.39 -22.72 -9.25
N LYS A 257 -13.09 -23.03 -9.35
CA LYS A 257 -12.01 -22.36 -8.61
C LYS A 257 -11.31 -21.32 -9.48
N ASP A 258 -10.47 -20.51 -8.83
CA ASP A 258 -9.64 -19.53 -9.52
C ASP A 258 -8.60 -20.24 -10.41
N LEU A 259 -8.55 -19.85 -11.67
CA LEU A 259 -7.62 -20.35 -12.67
C LEU A 259 -6.80 -19.19 -13.22
N ARG A 260 -5.49 -19.28 -13.10
CA ARG A 260 -4.57 -18.39 -13.79
C ARG A 260 -4.44 -18.83 -15.25
N GLU A 261 -4.77 -17.92 -16.16
CA GLU A 261 -4.69 -18.11 -17.60
C GLU A 261 -3.69 -17.13 -18.21
N GLU A 262 -2.64 -17.65 -18.84
CA GLU A 262 -1.63 -16.83 -19.52
C GLU A 262 -2.21 -16.16 -20.76
N LEU A 263 -1.92 -14.89 -20.95
CA LEU A 263 -2.33 -14.11 -22.12
C LEU A 263 -1.18 -14.04 -23.13
N SER A 264 -1.51 -14.18 -24.43
CA SER A 264 -0.54 -13.86 -25.46
C SER A 264 -0.22 -12.35 -25.44
N THR A 265 0.95 -11.96 -25.94
CA THR A 265 1.38 -10.56 -26.01
C THR A 265 0.30 -9.66 -26.66
N ASP A 266 -0.30 -10.13 -27.76
CA ASP A 266 -1.35 -9.39 -28.45
C ASP A 266 -2.65 -9.30 -27.63
N ALA A 267 -3.01 -10.35 -26.89
CA ALA A 267 -4.20 -10.36 -26.05
C ALA A 267 -4.00 -9.45 -24.81
N GLY A 268 -2.83 -9.53 -24.18
CA GLY A 268 -2.50 -8.74 -23.00
C GLY A 268 -2.25 -7.25 -23.28
N ALA A 269 -2.02 -6.87 -24.53
CA ALA A 269 -1.88 -5.47 -24.98
C ALA A 269 -3.19 -4.85 -25.47
N ARG A 270 -4.30 -5.61 -25.48
CA ARG A 270 -5.61 -5.06 -25.89
C ARG A 270 -6.15 -4.14 -24.81
N ARG A 271 -6.83 -3.11 -25.26
CA ARG A 271 -7.56 -2.19 -24.40
C ARG A 271 -8.68 -2.91 -23.65
N VAL A 272 -8.74 -2.70 -22.33
CA VAL A 272 -9.70 -3.37 -21.44
C VAL A 272 -11.10 -2.78 -21.58
N LEU A 273 -11.24 -1.45 -21.63
CA LEU A 273 -12.53 -0.75 -21.68
C LEU A 273 -12.68 0.08 -22.96
N THR A 274 -13.89 0.13 -23.51
CA THR A 274 -14.29 1.07 -24.56
C THR A 274 -14.51 2.48 -23.98
N ASP A 275 -14.58 3.50 -24.85
CA ASP A 275 -14.84 4.87 -24.41
C ASP A 275 -16.21 5.00 -23.71
N ASP A 276 -17.24 4.34 -24.23
CA ASP A 276 -18.58 4.37 -23.64
C ASP A 276 -18.61 3.70 -22.24
N GLU A 277 -17.87 2.61 -22.06
CA GLU A 277 -17.76 1.94 -20.76
C GLU A 277 -17.00 2.80 -19.75
N ILE A 278 -15.93 3.49 -20.17
CA ILE A 278 -15.18 4.41 -19.31
C ILE A 278 -16.09 5.55 -18.85
N LEU A 279 -16.83 6.16 -19.75
CA LEU A 279 -17.72 7.27 -19.41
C LEU A 279 -18.91 6.81 -18.55
N THR A 280 -19.40 5.60 -18.76
CA THR A 280 -20.46 4.98 -17.93
C THR A 280 -19.96 4.74 -16.52
N LEU A 281 -18.75 4.18 -16.36
CA LEU A 281 -18.10 4.01 -15.05
C LEU A 281 -17.87 5.36 -14.37
N ALA A 282 -17.34 6.34 -15.08
CA ALA A 282 -17.11 7.68 -14.54
C ALA A 282 -18.39 8.33 -14.03
N ALA A 283 -19.49 8.25 -14.81
CA ALA A 283 -20.79 8.75 -14.39
C ALA A 283 -21.33 8.02 -13.17
N LEU A 284 -21.14 6.69 -13.09
CA LEU A 284 -21.52 5.90 -11.93
C LEU A 284 -20.71 6.30 -10.69
N GLY A 285 -19.39 6.46 -10.82
CA GLY A 285 -18.51 6.85 -9.72
C GLY A 285 -18.82 8.23 -9.14
N ILE A 286 -19.17 9.19 -9.99
CA ILE A 286 -19.63 10.52 -9.55
C ILE A 286 -20.94 10.39 -8.76
N ARG A 287 -21.89 9.59 -9.20
CA ARG A 287 -23.15 9.36 -8.48
C ARG A 287 -22.91 8.72 -7.11
N VAL A 288 -21.95 7.79 -7.01
CA VAL A 288 -21.59 7.17 -5.72
C VAL A 288 -20.98 8.23 -4.79
N GLU A 289 -20.02 9.04 -5.29
CA GLU A 289 -19.46 10.14 -4.51
C GLU A 289 -20.53 11.15 -4.04
N GLU A 290 -21.46 11.54 -4.91
CA GLU A 290 -22.57 12.42 -4.57
C GLU A 290 -23.46 11.82 -3.47
N HIS A 291 -23.71 10.50 -3.50
CA HIS A 291 -24.48 9.79 -2.50
C HIS A 291 -23.80 9.82 -1.12
N TYR A 292 -22.50 9.55 -1.08
CA TYR A 292 -21.72 9.54 0.17
C TYR A 292 -21.26 10.93 0.64
N GLY A 293 -21.26 11.92 -0.25
CA GLY A 293 -20.76 13.28 0.01
C GLY A 293 -19.24 13.35 0.23
N LEU A 294 -18.50 12.30 -0.12
CA LEU A 294 -17.05 12.16 0.04
C LEU A 294 -16.46 11.42 -1.15
N PRO A 295 -15.22 11.73 -1.57
CA PRO A 295 -14.50 10.98 -2.60
C PRO A 295 -14.41 9.48 -2.26
N GLN A 296 -14.57 8.66 -3.28
CA GLN A 296 -14.69 7.20 -3.15
C GLN A 296 -13.63 6.45 -3.94
N ASP A 297 -13.14 5.37 -3.35
CA ASP A 297 -12.37 4.29 -3.97
C ASP A 297 -13.32 3.10 -4.15
N MET A 298 -13.52 2.69 -5.41
CA MET A 298 -14.53 1.71 -5.79
C MET A 298 -13.90 0.57 -6.58
N GLU A 299 -14.31 -0.66 -6.28
CA GLU A 299 -14.00 -1.82 -7.10
C GLU A 299 -15.19 -2.12 -8.03
N TRP A 300 -14.91 -2.38 -9.28
CA TRP A 300 -15.92 -2.65 -10.31
C TRP A 300 -15.62 -3.92 -11.10
N ALA A 301 -16.67 -4.51 -11.70
CA ALA A 301 -16.56 -5.67 -12.57
C ALA A 301 -17.60 -5.64 -13.70
N PHE A 302 -17.19 -6.07 -14.88
CA PHE A 302 -18.08 -6.38 -16.00
C PHE A 302 -18.15 -7.90 -16.20
N ASP A 303 -19.36 -8.43 -16.28
CA ASP A 303 -19.57 -9.84 -16.63
C ASP A 303 -19.46 -10.11 -18.15
N ALA A 304 -19.74 -11.36 -18.56
CA ALA A 304 -19.69 -11.77 -19.96
C ALA A 304 -20.77 -11.11 -20.82
N ASP A 305 -21.88 -10.70 -20.24
CA ASP A 305 -23.00 -10.04 -20.92
C ASP A 305 -22.82 -8.52 -21.01
N GLY A 306 -21.72 -8.00 -20.41
CA GLY A 306 -21.41 -6.58 -20.38
C GLY A 306 -22.16 -5.82 -19.27
N SER A 307 -22.77 -6.51 -18.31
CA SER A 307 -23.39 -5.89 -17.15
C SER A 307 -22.31 -5.40 -16.18
N LEU A 308 -22.49 -4.16 -15.70
CA LEU A 308 -21.57 -3.50 -14.77
C LEU A 308 -22.03 -3.70 -13.32
N PHE A 309 -21.09 -4.03 -12.44
CA PHE A 309 -21.30 -4.16 -11.00
C PHE A 309 -20.28 -3.37 -10.21
N LEU A 310 -20.70 -2.84 -9.05
CA LEU A 310 -19.83 -2.34 -8.01
C LEU A 310 -19.69 -3.43 -6.94
N VAL A 311 -18.47 -3.88 -6.69
CA VAL A 311 -18.20 -4.99 -5.76
C VAL A 311 -17.67 -4.53 -4.41
N GLN A 312 -17.22 -3.27 -4.32
CA GLN A 312 -16.85 -2.59 -3.07
C GLN A 312 -16.82 -1.07 -3.29
N SER A 313 -17.08 -0.28 -2.23
CA SER A 313 -16.78 1.15 -2.17
C SER A 313 -16.28 1.51 -0.77
N ARG A 314 -15.33 2.46 -0.72
CA ARG A 314 -14.83 3.03 0.53
C ARG A 314 -14.44 4.50 0.36
N PRO A 315 -14.54 5.34 1.42
CA PRO A 315 -14.07 6.72 1.36
C PRO A 315 -12.56 6.82 1.15
N ILE A 316 -12.12 7.77 0.33
CA ILE A 316 -10.70 8.13 0.22
C ILE A 316 -10.35 9.05 1.38
N THR A 317 -9.61 8.55 2.37
CA THR A 317 -9.26 9.30 3.59
C THR A 317 -7.94 10.06 3.47
N THR A 318 -7.12 9.80 2.44
CA THR A 318 -5.76 10.32 2.28
C THR A 318 -5.62 11.56 1.41
N LEU A 319 -6.72 12.15 0.96
CA LEU A 319 -6.71 13.43 0.24
C LEU A 319 -6.40 14.55 1.23
N GLY A 320 -5.10 14.78 1.54
CA GLY A 320 -4.66 15.96 2.26
C GLY A 320 -5.04 17.23 1.49
N VAL A 321 -5.08 18.39 2.20
CA VAL A 321 -5.43 19.72 1.68
C VAL A 321 -4.86 19.94 0.28
N PRO A 322 -5.66 20.38 -0.71
CA PRO A 322 -5.16 20.69 -2.06
C PRO A 322 -3.99 21.65 -1.95
N ALA A 323 -2.87 21.35 -2.59
CA ALA A 323 -1.83 22.32 -2.81
C ALA A 323 -2.48 23.47 -3.60
N SER A 324 -2.60 24.66 -2.99
CA SER A 324 -3.11 25.85 -3.66
C SER A 324 -2.31 26.04 -4.94
N ASP A 325 -3.01 26.22 -6.05
CA ASP A 325 -2.45 26.63 -7.35
C ASP A 325 -1.51 27.83 -7.17
N ALA A 326 -0.24 27.54 -6.97
CA ALA A 326 0.81 28.48 -7.31
C ALA A 326 1.06 28.25 -8.80
N GLY A 327 0.53 29.16 -9.64
CA GLY A 327 0.51 29.11 -11.08
C GLY A 327 1.76 28.50 -11.69
N ALA A 328 1.67 27.26 -12.09
CA ALA A 328 2.62 26.63 -13.00
C ALA A 328 2.34 27.21 -14.39
N VAL A 329 3.09 28.22 -14.76
CA VAL A 329 3.22 28.63 -16.15
C VAL A 329 3.93 27.48 -16.85
N ASP A 330 3.30 26.91 -17.88
CA ASP A 330 3.83 25.82 -18.69
C ASP A 330 5.23 26.15 -19.25
N ALA A 331 6.28 25.77 -18.52
CA ALA A 331 7.65 25.80 -19.01
C ALA A 331 7.93 24.67 -20.03
N HIS A 332 6.97 23.75 -20.21
CA HIS A 332 7.11 22.59 -21.09
C HIS A 332 6.98 22.89 -22.59
N GLU A 333 6.40 24.03 -22.99
CA GLU A 333 6.25 24.39 -24.42
C GLU A 333 7.57 24.66 -25.16
N SER A 334 8.69 24.79 -24.44
CA SER A 334 10.01 25.10 -25.00
C SER A 334 11.01 23.92 -25.03
N LEU A 335 10.64 22.76 -24.43
CA LEU A 335 11.53 21.60 -24.37
C LEU A 335 11.31 20.65 -25.56
N ALA A 336 12.37 19.92 -25.93
CA ALA A 336 12.27 18.82 -26.88
C ALA A 336 11.30 17.75 -26.35
N ALA A 337 10.68 16.99 -27.26
CA ALA A 337 9.79 15.88 -26.86
C ALA A 337 10.55 14.91 -25.91
N PRO A 338 9.89 14.42 -24.85
CA PRO A 338 10.53 13.48 -23.93
C PRO A 338 10.89 12.17 -24.64
N LEU A 339 12.02 11.57 -24.27
CA LEU A 339 12.44 10.24 -24.76
C LEU A 339 11.49 9.15 -24.29
N LEU A 340 11.00 9.28 -23.05
CA LEU A 340 10.14 8.33 -22.37
C LEU A 340 9.20 9.04 -21.42
N THR A 341 8.06 8.40 -21.17
CA THR A 341 7.11 8.81 -20.13
C THR A 341 6.73 7.60 -19.26
N GLY A 342 6.48 7.84 -18.00
CA GLY A 342 6.04 6.84 -17.03
C GLY A 342 5.21 7.47 -15.91
N LEU A 343 5.01 6.74 -14.82
CA LEU A 343 4.35 7.26 -13.63
C LEU A 343 5.35 8.03 -12.76
N ALA A 344 5.00 9.23 -12.37
CA ALA A 344 5.76 10.08 -11.44
C ALA A 344 5.74 9.47 -10.03
N ALA A 345 6.68 8.59 -9.73
CA ALA A 345 6.66 7.78 -8.52
C ALA A 345 7.29 8.44 -7.30
N SER A 346 8.33 9.24 -7.51
CA SER A 346 8.99 10.04 -6.47
C SER A 346 9.45 11.36 -7.08
N PRO A 347 9.11 12.52 -6.45
CA PRO A 347 9.35 13.82 -7.05
C PRO A 347 10.83 14.21 -7.04
N GLY A 348 11.21 15.07 -7.98
CA GLY A 348 12.54 15.65 -8.12
C GLY A 348 13.00 15.68 -9.57
N VAL A 349 13.95 16.56 -9.88
CA VAL A 349 14.54 16.70 -11.21
C VAL A 349 16.05 16.52 -11.11
N VAL A 350 16.59 15.51 -11.81
CA VAL A 350 18.00 15.13 -11.75
C VAL A 350 18.51 14.76 -13.14
N ALA A 351 19.68 15.28 -13.51
CA ALA A 351 20.42 14.83 -14.69
C ALA A 351 21.54 13.87 -14.29
N GLY A 352 21.71 12.79 -15.06
CA GLY A 352 22.76 11.80 -14.80
C GLY A 352 22.96 10.84 -15.95
N LYS A 353 24.04 10.06 -15.88
CA LYS A 353 24.33 9.03 -16.87
C LYS A 353 23.52 7.76 -16.60
N VAL A 354 22.95 7.21 -17.63
CA VAL A 354 22.17 5.97 -17.59
C VAL A 354 23.05 4.77 -17.26
N ARG A 355 22.61 3.96 -16.30
CA ARG A 355 23.13 2.63 -16.00
C ARG A 355 21.98 1.62 -16.05
N ILE A 356 21.99 0.75 -17.05
CA ILE A 356 20.97 -0.31 -17.19
C ILE A 356 21.46 -1.55 -16.45
N LEU A 357 20.69 -2.02 -15.47
CA LEU A 357 20.95 -3.24 -14.72
C LEU A 357 19.73 -4.16 -14.82
N ARG A 358 19.97 -5.44 -15.03
CA ARG A 358 18.89 -6.45 -15.16
C ARG A 358 18.72 -7.29 -13.92
N HIS A 359 19.75 -7.41 -13.10
CA HIS A 359 19.77 -8.20 -11.86
C HIS A 359 20.40 -7.41 -10.71
N PRO A 360 19.95 -7.62 -9.45
CA PRO A 360 20.53 -6.98 -8.27
C PRO A 360 22.03 -7.19 -8.12
N ASP A 361 22.54 -8.36 -8.51
CA ASP A 361 23.96 -8.74 -8.44
C ASP A 361 24.87 -7.82 -9.27
N GLU A 362 24.31 -7.15 -10.28
CA GLU A 362 25.02 -6.17 -11.10
C GLU A 362 25.18 -4.82 -10.39
N GLY A 363 24.55 -4.66 -9.23
CA GLY A 363 24.46 -3.41 -8.49
C GLY A 363 25.80 -2.74 -8.20
N ALA A 364 26.87 -3.52 -7.99
CA ALA A 364 28.21 -3.00 -7.77
C ALA A 364 28.75 -2.14 -8.94
N THR A 365 28.19 -2.28 -10.13
CA THR A 365 28.60 -1.52 -11.33
C THR A 365 27.99 -0.13 -11.40
N LEU A 366 26.93 0.17 -10.62
CA LEU A 366 26.32 1.50 -10.54
C LEU A 366 27.23 2.45 -9.78
N GLN A 367 27.61 3.54 -10.40
CA GLN A 367 28.34 4.62 -9.75
C GLN A 367 27.38 5.60 -9.07
N SER A 368 27.81 6.23 -7.99
CA SER A 368 26.99 7.21 -7.26
C SER A 368 26.54 8.34 -8.19
N GLY A 369 25.25 8.66 -8.17
CA GLY A 369 24.65 9.69 -9.00
C GLY A 369 24.29 9.27 -10.43
N GLU A 370 24.57 8.04 -10.86
CA GLU A 370 24.07 7.52 -12.13
C GLU A 370 22.55 7.25 -12.04
N ILE A 371 21.87 7.28 -13.18
CA ILE A 371 20.45 6.95 -13.30
C ILE A 371 20.31 5.43 -13.42
N LEU A 372 19.74 4.81 -12.39
CA LEU A 372 19.45 3.38 -12.42
C LEU A 372 18.25 3.11 -13.33
N VAL A 373 18.46 2.29 -14.34
CA VAL A 373 17.39 1.82 -15.23
C VAL A 373 17.28 0.31 -15.09
N ALA A 374 16.10 -0.20 -14.73
CA ALA A 374 15.86 -1.62 -14.49
C ALA A 374 14.50 -2.07 -15.03
N PRO A 375 14.32 -3.37 -15.35
CA PRO A 375 12.99 -3.88 -15.72
C PRO A 375 11.98 -3.69 -14.60
N MET A 376 12.36 -4.04 -13.37
CA MET A 376 11.60 -3.93 -12.13
C MET A 376 12.57 -4.01 -10.95
N THR A 377 12.17 -3.53 -9.76
CA THR A 377 12.99 -3.70 -8.55
C THR A 377 12.28 -4.56 -7.50
N THR A 378 13.10 -5.29 -6.74
CA THR A 378 12.74 -6.11 -5.58
C THR A 378 13.54 -5.60 -4.36
N PRO A 379 13.26 -6.07 -3.13
CA PRO A 379 13.99 -5.62 -1.94
C PRO A 379 15.52 -5.69 -2.05
N ASP A 380 16.05 -6.64 -2.80
CA ASP A 380 17.51 -6.82 -3.03
C ASP A 380 18.16 -5.65 -3.82
N TRP A 381 17.36 -4.80 -4.45
CA TRP A 381 17.84 -3.61 -5.16
C TRP A 381 18.11 -2.40 -4.26
N VAL A 382 17.65 -2.42 -3.00
CA VAL A 382 17.74 -1.25 -2.11
C VAL A 382 19.16 -0.69 -1.98
N PRO A 383 20.23 -1.50 -1.83
CA PRO A 383 21.60 -0.97 -1.75
C PRO A 383 22.03 -0.26 -3.04
N THR A 384 21.54 -0.72 -4.19
CA THR A 384 21.83 -0.11 -5.50
C THR A 384 21.00 1.17 -5.68
N MET A 385 19.72 1.16 -5.33
CA MET A 385 18.82 2.32 -5.41
C MET A 385 19.32 3.51 -4.60
N ARG A 386 19.98 3.28 -3.46
CA ARG A 386 20.56 4.34 -2.62
C ARG A 386 21.68 5.13 -3.31
N ARG A 387 22.44 4.50 -4.17
CA ARG A 387 23.53 5.15 -4.89
C ARG A 387 23.06 5.83 -6.17
N ALA A 388 21.86 5.50 -6.62
CA ALA A 388 21.28 6.08 -7.81
C ALA A 388 20.96 7.56 -7.63
N GLY A 389 21.25 8.38 -8.62
CA GLY A 389 20.78 9.77 -8.68
C GLY A 389 19.27 9.85 -8.96
N ALA A 390 18.75 8.92 -9.76
CA ALA A 390 17.33 8.70 -9.99
C ALA A 390 17.07 7.24 -10.44
N LEU A 391 15.80 6.84 -10.44
CA LEU A 391 15.37 5.50 -10.87
C LEU A 391 14.36 5.58 -12.02
N VAL A 392 14.52 4.71 -13.01
CA VAL A 392 13.50 4.47 -14.05
C VAL A 392 13.28 2.97 -14.18
N THR A 393 12.02 2.51 -14.13
CA THR A 393 11.69 1.10 -14.34
C THR A 393 10.75 0.91 -15.53
N ASP A 394 10.92 -0.21 -16.26
CA ASP A 394 10.02 -0.58 -17.34
C ASP A 394 8.61 -0.88 -16.80
N GLY A 395 8.54 -1.69 -15.76
CA GLY A 395 7.28 -2.09 -15.10
C GLY A 395 7.03 -1.36 -13.79
N GLY A 396 5.86 -1.61 -13.20
CA GLY A 396 5.44 -1.11 -11.88
C GLY A 396 4.42 0.01 -11.92
N GLY A 397 3.61 0.05 -10.87
CA GLY A 397 2.64 1.11 -10.59
C GLY A 397 3.06 1.95 -9.38
N MET A 398 2.20 2.88 -8.96
CA MET A 398 2.48 3.81 -7.84
C MET A 398 2.67 3.12 -6.49
N THR A 399 2.21 1.88 -6.36
CA THR A 399 2.32 1.05 -5.14
C THR A 399 3.40 -0.03 -5.23
N CYS A 400 4.14 -0.12 -6.34
CA CYS A 400 5.21 -1.11 -6.49
C CYS A 400 6.40 -0.80 -5.56
N HIS A 401 7.26 -1.81 -5.35
CA HIS A 401 8.47 -1.70 -4.54
C HIS A 401 9.36 -0.51 -4.97
N ALA A 402 9.59 -0.34 -6.27
CA ALA A 402 10.36 0.78 -6.82
C ALA A 402 9.82 2.14 -6.36
N ALA A 403 8.50 2.34 -6.47
CA ALA A 403 7.84 3.59 -6.11
C ALA A 403 7.87 3.87 -4.60
N ILE A 404 7.63 2.86 -3.77
CA ILE A 404 7.62 3.01 -2.31
C ILE A 404 9.02 3.34 -1.80
N VAL A 405 10.01 2.55 -2.19
CA VAL A 405 11.39 2.72 -1.72
C VAL A 405 12.01 4.01 -2.25
N SER A 406 11.74 4.39 -3.50
CA SER A 406 12.25 5.67 -4.03
C SER A 406 11.73 6.87 -3.26
N ARG A 407 10.45 6.86 -2.83
CA ARG A 407 9.89 7.91 -1.95
C ARG A 407 10.56 7.93 -0.58
N GLU A 408 10.81 6.77 0.01
CA GLU A 408 11.50 6.65 1.30
C GLU A 408 12.96 7.16 1.21
N LEU A 409 13.64 6.85 0.12
CA LEU A 409 15.01 7.28 -0.14
C LEU A 409 15.11 8.72 -0.66
N ALA A 410 13.98 9.35 -0.97
CA ALA A 410 13.89 10.65 -1.67
C ALA A 410 14.70 10.68 -2.97
N VAL A 411 14.77 9.55 -3.67
CA VAL A 411 15.38 9.42 -4.99
C VAL A 411 14.31 9.68 -6.04
N PRO A 412 14.47 10.65 -6.96
CA PRO A 412 13.53 10.88 -8.04
C PRO A 412 13.29 9.61 -8.83
N ALA A 413 12.00 9.28 -9.10
CA ALA A 413 11.70 8.00 -9.73
C ALA A 413 10.53 8.08 -10.71
N ILE A 414 10.69 7.36 -11.82
CA ILE A 414 9.67 7.10 -12.82
C ILE A 414 9.50 5.60 -12.92
N VAL A 415 8.29 5.09 -12.70
CA VAL A 415 7.99 3.67 -12.84
C VAL A 415 7.03 3.41 -13.99
N GLY A 416 7.02 2.18 -14.51
CA GLY A 416 6.16 1.81 -15.63
C GLY A 416 6.47 2.57 -16.92
N ALA A 417 7.72 2.90 -17.20
CA ALA A 417 8.14 3.54 -18.44
C ALA A 417 8.12 2.59 -19.66
N ARG A 418 7.83 1.30 -19.46
CA ARG A 418 7.61 0.22 -20.43
C ARG A 418 8.84 -0.20 -21.22
N SER A 419 9.64 0.74 -21.67
CA SER A 419 10.73 0.49 -22.63
C SER A 419 12.04 1.19 -22.25
N ALA A 420 12.19 1.62 -21.01
CA ALA A 420 13.38 2.35 -20.56
C ALA A 420 14.67 1.54 -20.78
N THR A 421 14.65 0.24 -20.47
CA THR A 421 15.81 -0.65 -20.65
C THR A 421 16.16 -0.90 -22.13
N SER A 422 15.27 -0.59 -23.07
CA SER A 422 15.49 -0.77 -24.52
C SER A 422 15.70 0.54 -25.28
N VAL A 423 15.14 1.64 -24.80
CA VAL A 423 15.25 2.96 -25.43
C VAL A 423 16.50 3.70 -24.96
N LEU A 424 16.77 3.69 -23.65
CA LEU A 424 17.92 4.36 -23.07
C LEU A 424 19.20 3.55 -23.28
N ARG A 425 20.35 4.24 -23.34
CA ARG A 425 21.66 3.60 -23.57
C ARG A 425 22.58 3.84 -22.39
N ILE A 426 23.35 2.82 -22.02
CA ILE A 426 24.34 2.93 -20.94
C ILE A 426 25.32 4.07 -21.23
N GLY A 427 25.51 4.97 -20.26
CA GLY A 427 26.39 6.13 -20.34
C GLY A 427 25.78 7.35 -21.01
N GLU A 428 24.56 7.25 -21.56
CA GLU A 428 23.79 8.38 -22.09
C GLU A 428 23.43 9.35 -20.96
N LEU A 429 23.57 10.65 -21.20
CA LEU A 429 23.15 11.68 -20.26
C LEU A 429 21.68 11.96 -20.46
N VAL A 430 20.88 11.82 -19.40
CA VAL A 430 19.44 12.09 -19.43
C VAL A 430 19.02 12.91 -18.21
N THR A 431 17.93 13.64 -18.34
CA THR A 431 17.26 14.30 -17.20
C THR A 431 15.99 13.56 -16.85
N ILE A 432 15.86 13.20 -15.59
CA ILE A 432 14.67 12.58 -15.00
C ILE A 432 13.85 13.66 -14.34
N ASP A 433 12.61 13.85 -14.78
CA ASP A 433 11.60 14.67 -14.12
C ASP A 433 10.61 13.74 -13.41
N GLY A 434 10.90 13.47 -12.15
CA GLY A 434 10.06 12.64 -11.28
C GLY A 434 8.79 13.34 -10.81
N VAL A 435 8.59 14.64 -11.14
CA VAL A 435 7.36 15.38 -10.87
C VAL A 435 6.32 15.12 -11.96
N HIS A 436 6.76 15.11 -13.23
CA HIS A 436 5.88 14.92 -14.38
C HIS A 436 5.97 13.52 -15.00
N GLY A 437 6.88 12.68 -14.51
CA GLY A 437 7.07 11.31 -15.03
C GLY A 437 7.68 11.28 -16.42
N THR A 438 8.59 12.20 -16.75
CA THR A 438 9.20 12.34 -18.08
C THR A 438 10.72 12.24 -18.05
N VAL A 439 11.30 11.65 -19.10
CA VAL A 439 12.75 11.51 -19.32
C VAL A 439 13.15 12.31 -20.55
N TYR A 440 14.10 13.20 -20.41
CA TYR A 440 14.61 14.04 -21.50
C TYR A 440 16.05 13.70 -21.84
N GLU A 441 16.44 13.92 -23.11
CA GLU A 441 17.83 13.80 -23.56
C GLU A 441 18.68 14.96 -23.01
N GLY A 442 19.87 14.64 -22.54
CA GLY A 442 20.82 15.64 -22.02
C GLY A 442 20.48 16.18 -20.64
N ASP A 443 21.17 17.26 -20.25
CA ASP A 443 20.90 18.00 -19.02
C ASP A 443 19.99 19.20 -19.31
N VAL A 444 18.73 19.07 -18.97
CA VAL A 444 17.71 20.14 -19.08
C VAL A 444 17.20 20.57 -17.69
N THR A 445 17.93 20.27 -16.62
CA THR A 445 17.54 20.60 -15.25
C THR A 445 17.28 22.10 -15.05
N ALA A 446 18.08 22.96 -15.68
CA ALA A 446 17.92 24.41 -15.61
C ALA A 446 16.60 24.90 -16.25
N ALA A 447 16.10 24.21 -17.28
CA ALA A 447 14.84 24.55 -17.95
C ALA A 447 13.62 24.04 -17.17
N LEU A 448 13.78 22.97 -16.37
CA LEU A 448 12.74 22.37 -15.52
C LEU A 448 12.74 22.94 -14.09
N ALA A 449 13.75 23.73 -13.72
CA ALA A 449 13.78 24.37 -12.42
C ALA A 449 12.61 25.37 -12.29
N PRO A 450 11.85 25.34 -11.19
CA PRO A 450 10.77 26.30 -10.97
C PRO A 450 11.34 27.73 -11.03
N VAL A 451 10.83 28.56 -11.92
CA VAL A 451 11.18 29.98 -12.01
C VAL A 451 10.74 30.63 -10.71
N ARG A 452 11.67 30.85 -9.79
CA ARG A 452 11.46 31.74 -8.67
C ARG A 452 11.36 33.13 -9.24
N THR A 453 10.16 33.60 -9.51
CA THR A 453 9.93 35.03 -9.78
C THR A 453 10.23 35.78 -8.50
N LEU A 454 11.46 36.32 -8.40
CA LEU A 454 11.78 37.37 -7.44
C LEU A 454 10.96 38.57 -7.86
N VAL A 455 9.86 38.82 -7.19
CA VAL A 455 9.22 40.14 -7.21
C VAL A 455 10.18 41.05 -6.47
N VAL A 456 11.01 41.74 -7.24
CA VAL A 456 11.79 42.88 -6.73
C VAL A 456 10.79 44.03 -6.57
N GLY A 457 10.25 44.18 -5.38
CA GLY A 457 9.59 45.39 -4.92
C GLY A 457 10.58 46.19 -4.11
N ASP A 458 11.03 47.35 -4.66
CA ASP A 458 11.79 48.34 -3.94
C ASP A 458 11.04 48.79 -2.67
N GLN A 459 11.58 48.48 -1.51
CA GLN A 459 11.60 49.35 -0.34
C GLN A 459 12.70 48.91 0.60
N VAL A 460 13.73 49.71 0.69
CA VAL A 460 14.76 49.65 1.72
C VAL A 460 14.15 50.03 3.06
N GLY A 461 14.15 49.14 4.02
CA GLY A 461 13.75 49.38 5.39
C GLY A 461 14.26 48.27 6.29
N SER A 462 15.39 48.55 6.96
CA SER A 462 15.99 47.69 7.97
C SER A 462 14.99 47.32 9.07
N SER A 463 14.67 46.04 9.15
CA SER A 463 14.18 45.39 10.38
C SER A 463 14.65 43.96 10.33
N LEU A 464 15.46 43.58 11.31
CA LEU A 464 15.71 42.17 11.65
C LEU A 464 14.36 41.55 12.00
N ALA A 465 13.68 41.01 11.00
CA ALA A 465 12.42 40.34 11.19
C ALA A 465 12.69 38.99 11.80
N ALA A 466 12.10 38.77 12.96
CA ALA A 466 11.81 37.44 13.51
C ALA A 466 11.26 36.53 12.39
N GLY A 467 11.74 35.28 12.33
CA GLY A 467 11.17 34.26 11.46
C GLY A 467 9.66 34.12 11.68
N PRO A 468 8.95 33.43 10.78
CA PRO A 468 7.51 33.24 10.91
C PRO A 468 7.18 32.81 12.34
N ALA A 469 6.24 33.51 12.98
CA ALA A 469 5.80 33.19 14.31
C ALA A 469 5.32 31.73 14.30
N HIS A 470 5.99 30.87 15.09
CA HIS A 470 5.56 29.50 15.31
C HIS A 470 4.13 29.55 15.87
N GLU A 471 3.15 29.11 15.08
CA GLU A 471 1.83 28.81 15.65
C GLU A 471 2.02 27.63 16.60
N SER A 472 1.73 27.84 17.87
CA SER A 472 1.77 26.79 18.88
C SER A 472 0.64 25.78 18.60
N LEU A 473 0.98 24.70 17.91
CA LEU A 473 0.07 23.59 17.69
C LEU A 473 -0.16 22.84 19.02
N GLY A 474 -1.38 22.42 19.27
CA GLY A 474 -1.70 21.57 20.42
C GLY A 474 -1.09 20.15 20.31
N THR A 475 -0.67 19.76 19.11
CA THR A 475 -0.07 18.46 18.79
C THR A 475 1.38 18.66 18.36
N LYS A 476 2.27 17.78 18.84
CA LYS A 476 3.68 17.78 18.44
C LYS A 476 3.88 17.10 17.10
N VAL A 477 4.71 17.70 16.26
CA VAL A 477 5.06 17.19 14.94
C VAL A 477 6.51 16.71 14.94
N TYR A 478 6.74 15.45 14.60
CA TYR A 478 8.07 14.84 14.54
C TYR A 478 8.37 14.35 13.12
N VAL A 479 9.63 14.49 12.69
CA VAL A 479 10.10 13.93 11.41
C VAL A 479 10.65 12.53 11.59
N ASN A 480 10.59 11.72 10.55
CA ASN A 480 11.37 10.50 10.42
C ASN A 480 12.70 10.84 9.75
N LEU A 481 13.81 10.36 10.31
CA LEU A 481 15.15 10.62 9.79
C LEU A 481 15.94 9.31 9.69
N ALA A 482 16.66 9.14 8.58
CA ALA A 482 17.47 7.95 8.34
C ALA A 482 18.96 8.28 8.16
N PHE A 483 19.29 9.50 7.72
CA PHE A 483 20.63 9.92 7.35
C PHE A 483 21.08 11.15 8.13
N ALA A 484 22.30 11.13 8.68
CA ALA A 484 22.88 12.24 9.44
C ALA A 484 23.02 13.51 8.60
N GLU A 485 23.35 13.37 7.31
CA GLU A 485 23.52 14.46 6.37
C GLU A 485 22.27 15.34 6.20
N ARG A 486 21.08 14.75 6.34
CA ARG A 486 19.81 15.46 6.22
C ARG A 486 19.33 16.11 7.52
N ALA A 487 20.04 15.92 8.61
CA ALA A 487 19.67 16.48 9.90
C ALA A 487 19.60 18.03 9.86
N ALA A 488 20.58 18.67 9.23
CA ALA A 488 20.62 20.13 9.11
C ALA A 488 19.44 20.70 8.29
N GLU A 489 19.04 20.03 7.22
CA GLU A 489 17.86 20.39 6.41
C GLU A 489 16.57 20.20 7.21
N ALA A 490 16.44 19.05 7.87
CA ALA A 490 15.26 18.72 8.67
C ALA A 490 15.05 19.67 9.87
N THR A 491 16.12 20.26 10.44
CA THR A 491 15.99 21.26 11.50
C THR A 491 15.40 22.59 11.07
N GLN A 492 15.40 22.89 9.77
CA GLN A 492 14.78 24.09 9.21
C GLN A 492 13.25 23.95 9.08
N LEU A 493 12.73 22.73 9.21
CA LEU A 493 11.30 22.47 9.23
C LEU A 493 10.73 22.83 10.61
N ASP A 494 9.46 23.26 10.63
CA ASP A 494 8.73 23.55 11.87
C ASP A 494 8.27 22.24 12.52
N VAL A 495 9.19 21.56 13.20
CA VAL A 495 8.96 20.25 13.83
C VAL A 495 9.49 20.22 15.26
N ASP A 496 8.86 19.43 16.12
CA ASP A 496 9.21 19.29 17.54
C ASP A 496 10.40 18.35 17.79
N GLY A 497 10.87 17.64 16.76
CA GLY A 497 12.01 16.73 16.88
C GLY A 497 12.02 15.61 15.87
N VAL A 498 12.78 14.55 16.14
CA VAL A 498 12.84 13.31 15.35
C VAL A 498 12.06 12.24 16.09
N GLY A 499 10.96 11.78 15.52
CA GLY A 499 10.11 10.73 16.09
C GLY A 499 10.58 9.31 15.75
N LEU A 500 11.32 9.15 14.66
CA LEU A 500 11.90 7.88 14.24
C LEU A 500 13.26 8.10 13.59
N LEU A 501 14.34 7.83 14.33
CA LEU A 501 15.69 7.72 13.77
C LEU A 501 15.99 6.25 13.49
N ARG A 502 16.12 5.90 12.22
CA ARG A 502 16.33 4.52 11.77
C ARG A 502 17.81 4.13 11.85
N ALA A 503 18.14 3.29 12.83
CA ALA A 503 19.51 2.83 13.09
C ALA A 503 20.11 2.03 11.92
N GLU A 504 19.30 1.32 11.16
CA GLU A 504 19.73 0.43 10.09
C GLU A 504 20.58 1.14 9.05
N PHE A 505 20.13 2.31 8.63
CA PHE A 505 20.81 3.08 7.60
C PHE A 505 22.12 3.67 8.11
N MET A 506 22.09 4.19 9.34
CA MET A 506 23.28 4.72 10.01
C MET A 506 24.35 3.64 10.21
N LEU A 507 23.94 2.42 10.57
CA LEU A 507 24.87 1.31 10.80
C LEU A 507 25.57 0.91 9.50
N THR A 508 24.81 0.81 8.39
CA THR A 508 25.39 0.46 7.08
C THR A 508 26.37 1.51 6.59
N GLU A 509 26.04 2.80 6.78
CA GLU A 509 26.89 3.92 6.37
C GLU A 509 28.13 4.05 7.27
N ALA A 510 27.94 4.04 8.60
CA ALA A 510 29.03 4.19 9.56
C ALA A 510 30.07 3.08 9.46
N LEU A 511 29.68 1.88 9.01
CA LEU A 511 30.59 0.73 8.88
C LEU A 511 31.06 0.48 7.45
N ASP A 512 30.81 1.41 6.52
CA ASP A 512 31.22 1.28 5.10
C ASP A 512 30.74 -0.05 4.45
N GLY A 513 29.54 -0.53 4.84
CA GLY A 513 28.98 -1.78 4.34
C GLY A 513 29.60 -3.06 4.92
N VAL A 514 30.43 -2.98 5.96
CA VAL A 514 30.99 -4.15 6.65
C VAL A 514 29.99 -4.66 7.69
N HIS A 515 29.84 -5.98 7.76
CA HIS A 515 28.97 -6.61 8.78
C HIS A 515 29.48 -6.34 10.20
N PRO A 516 28.62 -5.90 11.17
CA PRO A 516 29.04 -5.55 12.53
C PRO A 516 29.82 -6.67 13.23
N LYS A 517 29.35 -7.91 13.14
CA LYS A 517 30.04 -9.06 13.76
C LYS A 517 31.41 -9.32 13.16
N LYS A 518 31.57 -9.12 11.83
CA LYS A 518 32.88 -9.23 11.18
C LYS A 518 33.84 -8.19 11.73
N LEU A 519 33.42 -6.93 11.79
CA LEU A 519 34.25 -5.85 12.33
C LEU A 519 34.66 -6.13 13.78
N ILE A 520 33.75 -6.62 14.61
CA ILE A 520 34.02 -6.96 16.01
C ILE A 520 34.95 -8.18 16.12
N ALA A 521 34.73 -9.23 15.32
CA ALA A 521 35.60 -10.41 15.25
C ALA A 521 37.03 -10.06 14.85
N ASP A 522 37.19 -9.08 13.95
CA ASP A 522 38.48 -8.54 13.52
C ASP A 522 39.12 -7.59 14.57
N GLY A 523 38.53 -7.48 15.76
CA GLY A 523 39.03 -6.65 16.87
C GLY A 523 38.61 -5.18 16.82
N GLY A 524 37.66 -4.81 15.94
CA GLY A 524 37.21 -3.45 15.70
C GLY A 524 36.10 -2.94 16.62
N SER A 525 35.84 -3.55 17.80
CA SER A 525 34.73 -3.13 18.69
C SER A 525 34.79 -1.65 19.08
N ALA A 526 35.97 -1.12 19.38
CA ALA A 526 36.14 0.30 19.72
C ALA A 526 35.79 1.21 18.51
N GLN A 527 36.20 0.81 17.33
CA GLN A 527 35.88 1.52 16.08
C GLN A 527 34.38 1.49 15.77
N PHE A 528 33.73 0.35 16.02
CA PHE A 528 32.28 0.22 15.90
C PHE A 528 31.54 1.25 16.78
N VAL A 529 31.87 1.28 18.09
CA VAL A 529 31.26 2.21 19.04
C VAL A 529 31.53 3.66 18.67
N GLU A 530 32.76 3.99 18.28
CA GLU A 530 33.15 5.35 17.89
C GLU A 530 32.36 5.84 16.67
N ARG A 531 32.28 5.04 15.60
CA ARG A 531 31.58 5.40 14.36
C ARG A 531 30.07 5.56 14.59
N MET A 532 29.43 4.62 15.30
CA MET A 532 28.01 4.70 15.62
C MET A 532 27.71 5.90 16.53
N SER A 533 28.53 6.14 17.55
CA SER A 533 28.38 7.28 18.44
C SER A 533 28.52 8.60 17.68
N SER A 534 29.46 8.73 16.76
CA SER A 534 29.65 9.93 15.95
C SER A 534 28.38 10.22 15.12
N SER A 535 27.86 9.25 14.40
CA SER A 535 26.66 9.42 13.56
C SER A 535 25.43 9.81 14.40
N ILE A 536 25.22 9.20 15.57
CA ILE A 536 24.14 9.57 16.47
C ILE A 536 24.33 11.00 17.01
N LEU A 537 25.56 11.37 17.38
CA LEU A 537 25.88 12.70 17.91
C LEU A 537 25.68 13.80 16.87
N ASP A 538 25.98 13.57 15.63
CA ASP A 538 25.79 14.54 14.55
C ASP A 538 24.30 14.91 14.41
N ILE A 539 23.40 13.93 14.50
CA ILE A 539 21.96 14.15 14.47
C ILE A 539 21.47 14.81 15.76
N THR A 540 21.83 14.26 16.91
CA THR A 540 21.31 14.73 18.21
C THR A 540 21.78 16.15 18.54
N ARG A 541 23.02 16.52 18.19
CA ARG A 541 23.54 17.88 18.34
C ARG A 541 22.80 18.86 17.45
N THR A 542 22.52 18.47 16.22
CA THR A 542 21.82 19.30 15.24
C THR A 542 20.39 19.59 15.68
N PHE A 543 19.71 18.62 16.30
CA PHE A 543 18.34 18.78 16.80
C PHE A 543 18.23 19.35 18.22
N ALA A 544 19.30 19.41 18.99
CA ALA A 544 19.24 19.92 20.36
C ALA A 544 18.63 21.34 20.44
N PRO A 545 17.70 21.65 21.37
CA PRO A 545 17.21 20.79 22.48
C PRO A 545 15.99 19.90 22.12
N ARG A 546 15.61 19.79 20.84
CA ARG A 546 14.47 18.99 20.40
C ARG A 546 14.78 17.48 20.57
N PRO A 547 13.81 16.65 20.99
CA PRO A 547 14.04 15.23 21.22
C PRO A 547 14.31 14.46 19.92
N VAL A 548 15.14 13.42 20.03
CA VAL A 548 15.42 12.46 18.95
C VAL A 548 15.13 11.07 19.49
N VAL A 549 14.15 10.39 18.90
CA VAL A 549 13.79 9.02 19.27
C VAL A 549 14.54 8.06 18.33
N TYR A 550 15.49 7.33 18.90
CA TYR A 550 16.29 6.34 18.21
C TYR A 550 15.56 4.99 18.19
N ARG A 551 15.27 4.45 17.01
CA ARG A 551 14.80 3.09 16.86
C ARG A 551 15.99 2.14 16.81
N THR A 552 16.01 1.15 17.70
CA THR A 552 17.00 0.08 17.66
C THR A 552 16.94 -0.70 16.36
N THR A 553 18.07 -1.29 15.98
CA THR A 553 18.25 -1.96 14.68
C THR A 553 17.27 -3.12 14.45
N ASP A 554 16.60 -3.12 13.33
CA ASP A 554 15.63 -4.14 12.94
C ASP A 554 15.93 -4.71 11.53
N PHE A 555 17.18 -5.03 11.25
CA PHE A 555 17.58 -5.68 10.01
C PHE A 555 17.11 -7.13 9.93
N ARG A 556 16.72 -7.53 8.73
CA ARG A 556 16.49 -8.93 8.37
C ARG A 556 17.81 -9.60 8.01
N THR A 557 17.85 -10.92 8.09
CA THR A 557 19.04 -11.71 7.75
C THR A 557 19.51 -11.48 6.31
N ASN A 558 18.60 -11.39 5.35
CA ASN A 558 18.94 -11.10 3.95
C ASN A 558 19.56 -9.70 3.74
N GLU A 559 19.18 -8.71 4.54
CA GLU A 559 19.73 -7.36 4.47
C GLU A 559 21.15 -7.29 5.03
N PHE A 560 21.39 -7.93 6.18
CA PHE A 560 22.73 -8.02 6.76
C PHE A 560 23.66 -8.98 5.99
N ARG A 561 23.10 -10.00 5.38
CA ARG A 561 23.84 -10.95 4.56
C ARG A 561 24.50 -10.31 3.32
N ALA A 562 23.90 -9.22 2.82
CA ALA A 562 24.45 -8.44 1.71
C ALA A 562 25.65 -7.57 2.11
N LEU A 563 25.95 -7.42 3.41
CA LEU A 563 27.13 -6.70 3.87
C LEU A 563 28.40 -7.56 3.75
N ASP A 564 29.56 -6.90 3.68
CA ASP A 564 30.83 -7.62 3.63
C ASP A 564 31.02 -8.51 4.88
N GLY A 565 31.16 -9.81 4.66
CA GLY A 565 31.19 -10.85 5.71
C GLY A 565 29.82 -11.31 6.21
N GLY A 566 28.73 -10.78 5.64
CA GLY A 566 27.38 -11.15 6.09
C GLY A 566 27.04 -12.63 5.89
N ASP A 567 27.54 -13.24 4.81
CA ASP A 567 27.34 -14.68 4.54
C ASP A 567 27.85 -15.60 5.67
N GLU A 568 28.86 -15.17 6.43
CA GLU A 568 29.45 -15.95 7.52
C GLU A 568 28.62 -15.86 8.81
N PHE A 569 28.00 -14.70 9.07
CA PHE A 569 27.34 -14.41 10.35
C PHE A 569 25.82 -14.47 10.31
N GLU A 570 25.22 -14.46 9.12
CA GLU A 570 23.76 -14.45 8.95
C GLU A 570 23.22 -15.82 8.54
N PRO A 571 22.28 -16.39 9.30
CA PRO A 571 21.63 -17.63 8.91
C PRO A 571 20.84 -17.46 7.60
N HIS A 572 20.75 -18.55 6.85
CA HIS A 572 19.84 -18.59 5.69
C HIS A 572 18.44 -18.87 6.23
N GLU A 573 17.49 -17.96 5.98
CA GLU A 573 16.10 -18.07 6.40
C GLU A 573 15.18 -18.10 5.18
N GLU A 574 14.23 -19.03 5.17
CA GLU A 574 13.22 -19.12 4.10
C GLU A 574 12.29 -17.89 4.13
N ASN A 575 12.02 -17.35 5.32
CA ASN A 575 11.23 -16.14 5.50
C ASN A 575 11.90 -15.17 6.48
N PRO A 576 12.78 -14.27 6.01
CA PRO A 576 13.47 -13.30 6.85
C PRO A 576 12.55 -12.27 7.54
N MET A 577 11.27 -12.21 7.17
CA MET A 577 10.31 -11.29 7.78
C MET A 577 9.95 -11.66 9.22
N ILE A 578 10.03 -12.93 9.57
CA ILE A 578 9.66 -13.47 10.89
C ILE A 578 10.83 -14.16 11.60
N GLY A 579 12.03 -13.98 11.09
CA GLY A 579 13.23 -14.70 11.52
C GLY A 579 14.12 -13.89 12.49
N TYR A 580 15.40 -13.96 12.25
CA TYR A 580 16.47 -13.39 13.07
C TYR A 580 16.59 -11.87 12.90
N ARG A 581 15.71 -11.12 13.59
CA ARG A 581 15.62 -9.65 13.47
C ARG A 581 15.11 -9.02 14.78
N GLY A 582 15.14 -7.67 14.84
CA GLY A 582 14.62 -6.88 15.95
C GLY A 582 15.23 -7.25 17.30
N CYS A 583 14.43 -7.22 18.37
CA CYS A 583 14.88 -7.52 19.73
C CYS A 583 15.54 -8.88 19.88
N TYR A 584 15.19 -9.87 19.04
CA TYR A 584 15.82 -11.18 19.09
C TYR A 584 17.32 -11.10 18.80
N ARG A 585 17.76 -10.22 17.89
CA ARG A 585 19.18 -9.96 17.63
C ARG A 585 19.90 -9.41 18.88
N TYR A 586 19.26 -8.49 19.59
CA TYR A 586 19.83 -7.90 20.80
C TYR A 586 20.05 -8.92 21.92
N VAL A 587 19.17 -9.90 22.02
CA VAL A 587 19.32 -11.01 22.99
C VAL A 587 20.37 -12.00 22.53
N ARG A 588 20.45 -12.27 21.22
CA ARG A 588 21.30 -13.31 20.66
C ARG A 588 22.73 -12.87 20.41
N ASP A 589 22.92 -11.60 20.06
CA ASP A 589 24.20 -10.98 19.70
C ASP A 589 24.55 -9.80 20.62
N PRO A 590 24.62 -9.99 21.96
CA PRO A 590 24.84 -8.90 22.91
C PRO A 590 26.20 -8.21 22.76
N GLU A 591 27.13 -8.81 22.01
CA GLU A 591 28.44 -8.21 21.69
C GLU A 591 28.33 -7.11 20.61
N VAL A 592 27.21 -7.08 19.83
CA VAL A 592 26.96 -6.07 18.79
C VAL A 592 25.99 -5.01 19.29
N PHE A 593 24.98 -5.44 20.01
CA PHE A 593 23.82 -4.66 20.43
C PHE A 593 23.75 -4.54 21.95
#